data_0230b00e4d97d20339f4faa65262556d
#
_entry.id   0230b00e4d97d20339f4faa65262556d
#
_cell.length_a   1.000
_cell.length_b   1.000
_cell.length_c   1.000
_cell.angle_alpha   90.00
_cell.angle_beta   90.00
_cell.angle_gamma   90.00
#
_symmetry.space_group_name_H-M   'P 1'
#
loop_
_entity.id
_entity.type
_entity.pdbx_description
1 polymer ?
#
loop_
_entity_poly.entity_id
_entity_poly.type
_entity_poly.pdbx_seq_one_letter_code
_entity_poly.pdbx_strand_id
1 'polypeptide(L)'
;MPRKGYVAKRDVLPDPIYNSKLVTKLINKIMIDGKRGTAQTILYDSFALIEKKTGENPMEVFEKALANVMPQLELKVRRVGGANYQVPVEVSAERKLTLGLRWLVSFARLRHENTMEQRLANEIMDAANGIGASVKKKDDTHRMAEANKAFAHFRW
;
A
#
# COMPACT_ATOMS: atom_id res chain seq x y z
N MET A 1 13.76 -17.81 -13.28
CA MET A 1 13.87 -16.32 -13.36
C MET A 1 14.83 -15.96 -14.47
N PRO A 2 14.52 -15.02 -15.36
CA PRO A 2 15.44 -14.58 -16.38
C PRO A 2 16.64 -13.88 -15.73
N ARG A 3 17.83 -14.33 -16.06
CA ARG A 3 19.10 -13.75 -15.54
C ARG A 3 19.53 -12.52 -16.33
N LYS A 4 19.13 -12.43 -17.58
CA LYS A 4 19.42 -11.34 -18.51
C LYS A 4 18.19 -11.06 -19.36
N GLY A 5 17.97 -9.80 -19.69
CA GLY A 5 16.88 -9.37 -20.57
C GLY A 5 15.74 -8.64 -19.86
N TYR A 6 14.98 -7.92 -20.65
CA TYR A 6 13.80 -7.18 -20.21
C TYR A 6 12.62 -8.14 -20.04
N VAL A 7 11.96 -8.07 -18.89
CA VAL A 7 10.69 -8.76 -18.66
C VAL A 7 9.57 -7.73 -18.76
N ALA A 8 8.72 -7.89 -19.76
CA ALA A 8 7.56 -7.02 -19.95
C ALA A 8 6.64 -7.09 -18.73
N LYS A 9 6.28 -5.93 -18.20
CA LYS A 9 5.32 -5.85 -17.10
C LYS A 9 3.93 -6.17 -17.64
N ARG A 10 3.23 -7.09 -16.97
CA ARG A 10 1.83 -7.38 -17.30
C ARG A 10 0.96 -6.23 -16.82
N ASP A 11 0.19 -5.65 -17.74
CA ASP A 11 -0.81 -4.65 -17.38
C ASP A 11 -2.04 -5.33 -16.76
N VAL A 12 -2.75 -4.59 -15.94
CA VAL A 12 -3.94 -5.06 -15.21
C VAL A 12 -5.16 -4.41 -15.85
N LEU A 13 -6.18 -5.21 -16.16
CA LEU A 13 -7.46 -4.70 -16.64
C LEU A 13 -8.13 -3.86 -15.55
N PRO A 14 -8.82 -2.77 -15.92
CA PRO A 14 -9.58 -1.97 -14.97
C PRO A 14 -10.72 -2.79 -14.34
N ASP A 15 -11.14 -2.40 -13.16
CA ASP A 15 -12.28 -3.00 -12.47
C ASP A 15 -13.59 -2.68 -13.22
N PRO A 16 -14.53 -3.65 -13.37
CA PRO A 16 -15.74 -3.42 -14.14
C PRO A 16 -16.73 -2.41 -13.50
N ILE A 17 -16.73 -2.26 -12.17
CA ILE A 17 -17.65 -1.34 -11.45
C ILE A 17 -17.07 0.07 -11.40
N TYR A 18 -15.83 0.20 -10.93
CA TYR A 18 -15.18 1.50 -10.73
C TYR A 18 -14.31 1.95 -11.90
N ASN A 19 -14.18 1.14 -12.95
CA ASN A 19 -13.34 1.40 -14.13
C ASN A 19 -11.91 1.88 -13.78
N SER A 20 -11.34 1.37 -12.69
CA SER A 20 -10.06 1.80 -12.12
C SER A 20 -9.05 0.65 -12.02
N LYS A 21 -7.85 0.87 -12.57
CA LYS A 21 -6.72 -0.06 -12.40
C LYS A 21 -6.22 -0.11 -10.95
N LEU A 22 -6.42 0.97 -10.17
CA LEU A 22 -6.05 1.01 -8.74
C LEU A 22 -6.90 0.03 -7.94
N VAL A 23 -8.20 0.01 -8.19
CA VAL A 23 -9.15 -0.92 -7.56
C VAL A 23 -8.75 -2.36 -7.84
N THR A 24 -8.46 -2.69 -9.10
CA THR A 24 -7.99 -4.05 -9.45
C THR A 24 -6.68 -4.42 -8.74
N LYS A 25 -5.73 -3.48 -8.62
CA LYS A 25 -4.49 -3.70 -7.88
C LYS A 25 -4.75 -3.94 -6.38
N LEU A 26 -5.73 -3.25 -5.80
CA LEU A 26 -6.14 -3.45 -4.41
C LEU A 26 -6.79 -4.83 -4.23
N ILE A 27 -7.72 -5.23 -5.11
CA ILE A 27 -8.32 -6.58 -5.12
C ILE A 27 -7.22 -7.66 -5.14
N ASN A 28 -6.22 -7.50 -6.02
CA ASN A 28 -5.11 -8.43 -6.10
C ASN A 28 -4.25 -8.48 -4.82
N LYS A 29 -4.25 -7.42 -3.99
CA LYS A 29 -3.57 -7.42 -2.69
C LYS A 29 -4.41 -8.03 -1.57
N ILE A 30 -5.73 -7.89 -1.64
CA ILE A 30 -6.67 -8.52 -0.70
C ILE A 30 -6.74 -10.03 -0.94
N MET A 31 -6.64 -10.45 -2.19
CA MET A 31 -6.80 -11.83 -2.62
C MET A 31 -5.81 -12.79 -1.93
N ILE A 32 -6.33 -13.91 -1.43
CA ILE A 32 -5.59 -15.04 -0.87
C ILE A 32 -6.00 -16.29 -1.67
N ASP A 33 -5.05 -17.18 -1.93
CA ASP A 33 -5.25 -18.48 -2.61
C ASP A 33 -5.97 -18.39 -3.98
N GLY A 34 -5.83 -17.24 -4.66
CA GLY A 34 -6.49 -17.03 -5.94
C GLY A 34 -7.99 -16.76 -5.90
N LYS A 35 -8.59 -16.61 -4.69
CA LYS A 35 -10.04 -16.38 -4.50
C LYS A 35 -10.42 -14.94 -4.84
N ARG A 36 -10.41 -14.61 -6.13
CA ARG A 36 -10.64 -13.23 -6.61
C ARG A 36 -12.07 -12.76 -6.33
N GLY A 37 -13.09 -13.61 -6.54
CA GLY A 37 -14.49 -13.23 -6.29
C GLY A 37 -14.71 -12.77 -4.85
N THR A 38 -14.24 -13.54 -3.87
CA THR A 38 -14.30 -13.17 -2.45
C THR A 38 -13.59 -11.84 -2.18
N ALA A 39 -12.42 -11.60 -2.78
CA ALA A 39 -11.69 -10.34 -2.61
C ALA A 39 -12.43 -9.14 -3.23
N GLN A 40 -13.13 -9.33 -4.34
CA GLN A 40 -13.99 -8.32 -4.97
C GLN A 40 -15.18 -7.98 -4.06
N THR A 41 -15.90 -8.96 -3.57
CA THR A 41 -17.02 -8.76 -2.63
C THR A 41 -16.56 -7.97 -1.40
N ILE A 42 -15.46 -8.40 -0.74
CA ILE A 42 -14.90 -7.68 0.41
C ILE A 42 -14.63 -6.20 0.09
N LEU A 43 -14.04 -5.92 -1.07
CA LEU A 43 -13.75 -4.54 -1.45
C LEU A 43 -15.00 -3.71 -1.72
N TYR A 44 -15.95 -4.26 -2.48
CA TYR A 44 -17.19 -3.56 -2.81
C TYR A 44 -18.02 -3.27 -1.55
N ASP A 45 -18.14 -4.25 -0.66
CA ASP A 45 -18.85 -4.06 0.60
C ASP A 45 -18.12 -3.05 1.51
N SER A 46 -16.77 -3.04 1.49
CA SER A 46 -16.01 -2.01 2.23
C SER A 46 -16.25 -0.60 1.68
N PHE A 47 -16.35 -0.44 0.36
CA PHE A 47 -16.65 0.85 -0.27
C PHE A 47 -18.07 1.30 0.01
N ALA A 48 -19.04 0.39 -0.02
CA ALA A 48 -20.41 0.68 0.39
C ALA A 48 -20.50 1.12 1.87
N LEU A 49 -19.70 0.51 2.74
CA LEU A 49 -19.60 0.94 4.15
C LEU A 49 -18.97 2.32 4.32
N ILE A 50 -17.96 2.67 3.52
CA ILE A 50 -17.37 4.01 3.53
C ILE A 50 -18.41 5.05 3.10
N GLU A 51 -19.08 4.83 1.98
CA GLU A 51 -20.13 5.72 1.48
C GLU A 51 -21.26 5.92 2.52
N LYS A 52 -21.71 4.83 3.15
CA LYS A 52 -22.73 4.88 4.20
C LYS A 52 -22.30 5.66 5.43
N LYS A 53 -21.01 5.62 5.81
CA LYS A 53 -20.50 6.29 7.01
C LYS A 53 -20.06 7.73 6.78
N THR A 54 -19.46 8.03 5.65
CA THR A 54 -18.91 9.35 5.34
C THR A 54 -19.83 10.20 4.47
N GLY A 55 -20.69 9.58 3.66
CA GLY A 55 -21.48 10.27 2.63
C GLY A 55 -20.65 10.76 1.43
N GLU A 56 -19.35 10.45 1.39
CA GLU A 56 -18.42 10.84 0.33
C GLU A 56 -18.24 9.71 -0.69
N ASN A 57 -17.74 10.05 -1.88
CA ASN A 57 -17.40 9.07 -2.89
C ASN A 57 -16.26 8.16 -2.37
N PRO A 58 -16.47 6.83 -2.26
CA PRO A 58 -15.48 5.91 -1.70
C PRO A 58 -14.16 5.89 -2.49
N MET A 59 -14.20 6.19 -3.80
CA MET A 59 -12.98 6.28 -4.61
C MET A 59 -12.12 7.47 -4.20
N GLU A 60 -12.70 8.62 -3.95
CA GLU A 60 -11.96 9.83 -3.51
C GLU A 60 -11.34 9.63 -2.13
N VAL A 61 -12.10 9.04 -1.21
CA VAL A 61 -11.61 8.68 0.13
C VAL A 61 -10.44 7.68 0.03
N PHE A 62 -10.55 6.69 -0.84
CA PHE A 62 -9.49 5.71 -1.08
C PHE A 62 -8.23 6.33 -1.69
N GLU A 63 -8.37 7.19 -2.70
CA GLU A 63 -7.23 7.88 -3.32
C GLU A 63 -6.52 8.80 -2.34
N LYS A 64 -7.27 9.54 -1.51
CA LYS A 64 -6.74 10.36 -0.42
C LYS A 64 -6.00 9.51 0.61
N ALA A 65 -6.59 8.39 1.04
CA ALA A 65 -5.96 7.45 1.95
C ALA A 65 -4.63 6.92 1.37
N LEU A 66 -4.65 6.51 0.10
CA LEU A 66 -3.47 5.99 -0.57
C LEU A 66 -2.36 7.04 -0.68
N ALA A 67 -2.69 8.29 -1.01
CA ALA A 67 -1.74 9.39 -1.04
C ALA A 67 -1.07 9.60 0.32
N ASN A 68 -1.82 9.50 1.41
CA ASN A 68 -1.32 9.63 2.77
C ASN A 68 -0.41 8.47 3.20
N VAL A 69 -0.62 7.27 2.67
CA VAL A 69 0.13 6.05 3.05
C VAL A 69 1.36 5.83 2.17
N MET A 70 1.39 6.34 0.95
CA MET A 70 2.52 6.13 0.03
C MET A 70 3.82 6.75 0.55
N PRO A 71 4.91 5.97 0.73
CA PRO A 71 6.18 6.48 1.19
C PRO A 71 6.99 7.14 0.07
N GLN A 72 7.80 8.14 0.41
CA GLN A 72 8.76 8.75 -0.52
C GLN A 72 10.14 8.08 -0.46
N LEU A 73 10.49 7.55 0.72
CA LEU A 73 11.77 6.91 1.00
C LEU A 73 11.55 5.47 1.49
N GLU A 74 12.45 4.58 1.13
CA GLU A 74 12.58 3.25 1.72
C GLU A 74 14.03 2.98 2.11
N LEU A 75 14.24 2.08 3.08
CA LEU A 75 15.57 1.65 3.48
C LEU A 75 15.95 0.38 2.71
N LYS A 76 17.10 0.40 2.06
CA LYS A 76 17.71 -0.78 1.44
C LYS A 76 18.98 -1.16 2.19
N VAL A 77 19.11 -2.44 2.51
CA VAL A 77 20.31 -2.96 3.12
C VAL A 77 21.41 -3.07 2.06
N ARG A 78 22.56 -2.46 2.33
CA ARG A 78 23.77 -2.56 1.52
C ARG A 78 24.90 -3.10 2.39
N ARG A 79 25.67 -4.05 1.85
CA ARG A 79 26.85 -4.60 2.51
C ARG A 79 28.10 -3.91 2.02
N VAL A 80 28.80 -3.23 2.92
CA VAL A 80 30.02 -2.50 2.62
C VAL A 80 31.08 -2.90 3.65
N GLY A 81 32.24 -3.39 3.21
CA GLY A 81 33.33 -3.78 4.09
C GLY A 81 32.98 -4.83 5.14
N GLY A 82 32.01 -5.72 4.84
CA GLY A 82 31.55 -6.76 5.77
C GLY A 82 30.43 -6.36 6.71
N ALA A 83 30.10 -5.06 6.85
CA ALA A 83 29.00 -4.55 7.65
C ALA A 83 27.76 -4.27 6.77
N ASN A 84 26.56 -4.44 7.36
CA ASN A 84 25.30 -4.14 6.71
C ASN A 84 24.83 -2.74 7.12
N TYR A 85 24.64 -1.88 6.13
CA TYR A 85 24.13 -0.52 6.32
C TYR A 85 22.72 -0.39 5.75
N GLN A 86 21.85 0.31 6.46
CA GLN A 86 20.52 0.68 5.97
C GLN A 86 20.62 2.01 5.23
N VAL A 87 20.52 1.97 3.91
CA VAL A 87 20.69 3.13 3.04
C VAL A 87 19.33 3.66 2.63
N PRO A 88 19.00 4.94 2.89
CA PRO A 88 17.77 5.56 2.44
C PRO A 88 17.81 5.76 0.91
N VAL A 89 16.77 5.30 0.24
CA VAL A 89 16.63 5.38 -1.22
C VAL A 89 15.25 5.93 -1.57
N GLU A 90 15.18 6.81 -2.56
CA GLU A 90 13.90 7.27 -3.10
C GLU A 90 13.14 6.13 -3.77
N VAL A 91 11.85 6.13 -3.57
CA VAL A 91 10.96 5.08 -4.07
C VAL A 91 10.38 5.50 -5.43
N SER A 92 10.47 4.63 -6.43
CA SER A 92 9.82 4.87 -7.73
C SER A 92 8.29 4.90 -7.61
N ALA A 93 7.59 5.58 -8.52
CA ALA A 93 6.13 5.74 -8.47
C ALA A 93 5.37 4.41 -8.36
N GLU A 94 5.75 3.40 -9.13
CA GLU A 94 5.14 2.07 -9.07
C GLU A 94 5.37 1.36 -7.72
N ARG A 95 6.56 1.55 -7.17
CA ARG A 95 6.92 0.97 -5.87
C ARG A 95 6.18 1.67 -4.73
N LYS A 96 6.03 3.01 -4.78
CA LYS A 96 5.21 3.78 -3.84
C LYS A 96 3.80 3.22 -3.76
N LEU A 97 3.16 3.06 -4.93
CA LEU A 97 1.83 2.47 -5.04
C LEU A 97 1.77 1.06 -4.45
N THR A 98 2.73 0.21 -4.81
CA THR A 98 2.77 -1.18 -4.33
C THR A 98 2.94 -1.25 -2.80
N LEU A 99 3.77 -0.39 -2.21
CA LEU A 99 3.96 -0.31 -0.77
C LEU A 99 2.72 0.22 -0.06
N GLY A 100 2.11 1.30 -0.58
CA GLY A 100 0.89 1.87 -0.03
C GLY A 100 -0.25 0.85 0.03
N LEU A 101 -0.54 0.17 -1.08
CA LEU A 101 -1.56 -0.87 -1.13
C LEU A 101 -1.24 -2.06 -0.20
N ARG A 102 0.03 -2.46 -0.11
CA ARG A 102 0.45 -3.56 0.77
C ARG A 102 0.24 -3.18 2.24
N TRP A 103 0.67 -2.00 2.65
CA TRP A 103 0.55 -1.57 4.04
C TRP A 103 -0.92 -1.41 4.42
N LEU A 104 -1.73 -0.77 3.58
CA LEU A 104 -3.15 -0.61 3.83
C LEU A 104 -3.83 -1.96 4.11
N VAL A 105 -3.64 -2.96 3.25
CA VAL A 105 -4.24 -4.29 3.43
C VAL A 105 -3.64 -5.03 4.63
N SER A 106 -2.31 -4.92 4.85
CA SER A 106 -1.66 -5.61 5.97
C SER A 106 -2.16 -5.08 7.31
N PHE A 107 -2.29 -3.76 7.47
CA PHE A 107 -2.78 -3.17 8.71
C PHE A 107 -4.30 -3.32 8.87
N ALA A 108 -5.07 -3.32 7.79
CA ALA A 108 -6.47 -3.69 7.85
C ALA A 108 -6.66 -5.11 8.43
N ARG A 109 -5.83 -6.08 8.03
CA ARG A 109 -5.89 -7.45 8.57
C ARG A 109 -5.57 -7.54 10.07
N LEU A 110 -4.78 -6.62 10.59
CA LEU A 110 -4.39 -6.58 12.02
C LEU A 110 -5.43 -5.89 12.91
N ARG A 111 -6.47 -5.30 12.34
CA ARG A 111 -7.55 -4.67 13.10
C ARG A 111 -8.42 -5.73 13.80
N HIS A 112 -9.15 -5.30 14.81
CA HIS A 112 -9.92 -6.19 15.70
C HIS A 112 -11.42 -6.30 15.34
N GLU A 113 -11.88 -5.58 14.30
CA GLU A 113 -13.27 -5.67 13.84
C GLU A 113 -13.59 -7.11 13.35
N ASN A 114 -14.87 -7.47 13.35
CA ASN A 114 -15.30 -8.85 13.08
C ASN A 114 -15.04 -9.27 11.62
N THR A 115 -15.37 -8.42 10.65
CA THR A 115 -15.29 -8.76 9.23
C THR A 115 -14.16 -8.00 8.53
N MET A 116 -13.63 -8.59 7.44
CA MET A 116 -12.55 -7.95 6.67
C MET A 116 -13.04 -6.67 5.96
N GLU A 117 -14.31 -6.62 5.58
CA GLU A 117 -14.93 -5.44 4.96
C GLU A 117 -14.89 -4.25 5.92
N GLN A 118 -15.27 -4.48 7.18
CA GLN A 118 -15.24 -3.45 8.23
C GLN A 118 -13.81 -3.00 8.54
N ARG A 119 -12.86 -3.95 8.65
CA ARG A 119 -11.44 -3.68 8.87
C ARG A 119 -10.87 -2.80 7.78
N LEU A 120 -11.14 -3.15 6.52
CA LEU A 120 -10.65 -2.43 5.36
C LEU A 120 -11.27 -1.03 5.26
N ALA A 121 -12.59 -0.92 5.44
CA ALA A 121 -13.30 0.36 5.42
C ALA A 121 -12.78 1.32 6.49
N ASN A 122 -12.63 0.85 7.72
CA ASN A 122 -12.15 1.67 8.82
C ASN A 122 -10.68 2.08 8.62
N GLU A 123 -9.80 1.18 8.12
CA GLU A 123 -8.41 1.53 7.84
C GLU A 123 -8.29 2.57 6.72
N ILE A 124 -9.13 2.48 5.66
CA ILE A 124 -9.16 3.47 4.58
C ILE A 124 -9.61 4.83 5.11
N MET A 125 -10.68 4.89 5.92
CA MET A 125 -11.17 6.14 6.50
C MET A 125 -10.13 6.78 7.44
N ASP A 126 -9.52 5.98 8.32
CA ASP A 126 -8.47 6.46 9.22
C ASP A 126 -7.26 6.98 8.44
N ALA A 127 -6.83 6.26 7.40
CA ALA A 127 -5.73 6.67 6.54
C ALA A 127 -6.04 7.96 5.75
N ALA A 128 -7.30 8.14 5.29
CA ALA A 128 -7.74 9.37 4.63
C ALA A 128 -7.67 10.59 5.57
N ASN A 129 -7.89 10.36 6.86
CA ASN A 129 -7.78 11.39 7.90
C ASN A 129 -6.33 11.58 8.42
N GLY A 130 -5.35 10.86 7.86
CA GLY A 130 -3.95 10.94 8.29
C GLY A 130 -3.65 10.21 9.59
N ILE A 131 -4.59 9.42 10.11
CA ILE A 131 -4.46 8.56 11.28
C ILE A 131 -4.46 7.10 10.82
N GLY A 132 -4.08 6.19 11.65
CA GLY A 132 -4.10 4.77 11.32
C GLY A 132 -2.72 4.13 11.28
N ALA A 133 -2.71 2.80 11.38
CA ALA A 133 -1.47 2.05 11.48
C ALA A 133 -0.67 2.06 10.17
N SER A 134 -1.33 2.16 9.03
CA SER A 134 -0.69 2.28 7.71
C SER A 134 0.05 3.61 7.54
N VAL A 135 -0.53 4.73 8.00
CA VAL A 135 0.12 6.05 8.00
C VAL A 135 1.30 6.05 8.98
N LYS A 136 1.09 5.53 10.19
CA LYS A 136 2.18 5.38 11.17
C LYS A 136 3.36 4.59 10.60
N LYS A 137 3.11 3.53 9.83
CA LYS A 137 4.17 2.76 9.17
C LYS A 137 4.97 3.61 8.19
N LYS A 138 4.31 4.48 7.41
CA LYS A 138 5.01 5.44 6.53
C LYS A 138 5.90 6.36 7.35
N ASP A 139 5.36 6.95 8.42
CA ASP A 139 6.10 7.91 9.26
C ASP A 139 7.29 7.24 9.96
N ASP A 140 7.13 6.02 10.48
CA ASP A 140 8.22 5.24 11.05
C ASP A 140 9.32 4.94 10.00
N THR A 141 8.91 4.61 8.77
CA THR A 141 9.86 4.36 7.68
C THR A 141 10.63 5.63 7.32
N HIS A 142 9.96 6.79 7.25
CA HIS A 142 10.61 8.08 6.99
C HIS A 142 11.52 8.49 8.13
N ARG A 143 11.12 8.29 9.39
CA ARG A 143 11.95 8.55 10.58
C ARG A 143 13.22 7.71 10.57
N MET A 144 13.09 6.41 10.25
CA MET A 144 14.26 5.53 10.10
C MET A 144 15.17 5.96 8.94
N ALA A 145 14.58 6.41 7.82
CA ALA A 145 15.35 6.93 6.68
C ALA A 145 16.12 8.20 7.04
N GLU A 146 15.53 9.09 7.82
CA GLU A 146 16.17 10.31 8.30
C GLU A 146 17.30 10.00 9.28
N ALA A 147 17.09 9.09 10.23
CA ALA A 147 18.14 8.64 11.16
C ALA A 147 19.34 8.00 10.43
N ASN A 148 19.11 7.35 9.29
CA ASN A 148 20.16 6.73 8.48
C ASN A 148 20.68 7.64 7.33
N LYS A 149 20.35 8.92 7.33
CA LYS A 149 20.72 9.88 6.27
C LYS A 149 22.24 9.95 6.04
N ALA A 150 23.02 9.76 7.09
CA ALA A 150 24.49 9.74 7.01
C ALA A 150 25.03 8.66 6.06
N PHE A 151 24.30 7.58 5.82
CA PHE A 151 24.69 6.48 4.93
C PHE A 151 24.16 6.64 3.49
N ALA A 152 23.55 7.78 3.15
CA ALA A 152 23.00 8.03 1.82
C ALA A 152 24.03 7.98 0.69
N HIS A 153 25.30 8.23 1.00
CA HIS A 153 26.41 8.16 0.04
C HIS A 153 26.72 6.72 -0.42
N PHE A 154 26.25 5.70 0.27
CA PHE A 154 26.33 4.30 -0.18
C PHE A 154 25.23 3.91 -1.19
N ARG A 155 24.55 4.89 -1.77
CA ARG A 155 23.53 4.70 -2.78
C ARG A 155 24.19 4.55 -4.17
N TRP A 156 24.33 3.33 -4.65
CA TRP A 156 24.67 2.97 -6.02
C TRP A 156 23.79 1.86 -6.57
#